data_c29aca229af6336c3855d291d53e84cf
#
_entry.id   c29aca229af6336c3855d291d53e84cf
#
_cell.length_a   1.000
_cell.length_b   1.000
_cell.length_c   1.000
_cell.angle_alpha   90.00
_cell.angle_beta   90.00
_cell.angle_gamma   90.00
#
_symmetry.space_group_name_H-M   'P 1'
#
loop_
_entity.id
_entity.type
_entity.pdbx_description
1 polymer ?
#
loop_
_entity_poly.entity_id
_entity_poly.type
_entity_poly.pdbx_seq_one_letter_code
_entity_poly.pdbx_strand_id
1 'polypeptide(L)'
;MSAEQSSPAVKGPTASRDTEVELFSLAGNDGYLREVNEAFATLLGRRPDEVNGHSLLEFVHPDDLAQIVAGIAALERGEAEVLMENRFLQADGRAVHLQWVARPVPGTDTWWAAGRNTTEFHLLLAQRLDLRATLDLALGQTIAALWDLDAKTGVFTWEPQAAELLGVATDALPVTAQDLAATVNPDDVAELLAAVKTLTVSGAAEVGVRVGQDAGLRYLSLRGKVLTRDRRGRPLRAVGLVLDITAEKAMEEQMLRMVMSDALTGVPNRRAFDQAMRTEWRRCTRALEPLSVLMIDIDNFKRFNDSFGHPVGDAALIAVGRALSGSLHRAGDVLARYGGEEFAVVMPGVDAVGAITVANRLVQAVRAVTVRQAVGWNASVSIGAATWLPGSELTKSSELISRADAALYAAKAAGKDRAHPPLNTSGSDSDLPSQNGVSPASVGPG
;
A
#
# COMPACT_ATOMS: atom_id res chain seq x y z
N MET A 1 41.80 70.67 -48.95
CA MET A 1 40.65 70.82 -48.01
C MET A 1 39.72 69.66 -48.24
N SER A 2 39.95 68.57 -47.52
CA SER A 2 39.12 67.37 -47.56
C SER A 2 38.20 67.36 -46.38
N ALA A 3 36.89 67.33 -46.63
CA ALA A 3 35.87 67.24 -45.61
C ALA A 3 35.65 65.73 -45.26
N GLU A 4 36.00 65.37 -44.08
CA GLU A 4 35.59 64.14 -43.46
C GLU A 4 34.09 64.21 -43.13
N GLN A 5 33.30 63.37 -43.83
CA GLN A 5 31.91 63.17 -43.49
C GLN A 5 31.87 62.07 -42.39
N SER A 6 31.71 62.55 -41.17
CA SER A 6 31.35 61.68 -40.05
C SER A 6 29.93 61.11 -40.26
N SER A 7 29.81 59.78 -40.42
CA SER A 7 28.54 59.04 -40.44
C SER A 7 27.78 59.23 -39.11
N PRO A 8 26.48 59.45 -39.11
CA PRO A 8 25.73 59.58 -37.86
C PRO A 8 25.63 58.26 -37.18
N ALA A 9 26.10 58.15 -35.94
CA ALA A 9 25.91 57.01 -35.07
C ALA A 9 24.40 56.72 -34.90
N VAL A 10 23.97 55.57 -35.40
CA VAL A 10 22.61 55.07 -35.19
C VAL A 10 22.47 54.75 -33.71
N LYS A 11 21.77 55.60 -32.98
CA LYS A 11 21.37 55.32 -31.59
C LYS A 11 20.27 54.29 -31.62
N GLY A 12 20.64 53.00 -31.39
CA GLY A 12 19.70 51.98 -30.96
C GLY A 12 19.02 52.40 -29.63
N PRO A 13 17.93 51.75 -29.23
CA PRO A 13 17.24 52.08 -28.01
C PRO A 13 18.24 52.05 -26.85
N THR A 14 18.36 53.20 -26.14
CA THR A 14 19.18 53.30 -24.93
C THR A 14 18.65 52.35 -23.87
N ALA A 15 19.18 51.13 -23.84
CA ALA A 15 18.95 50.20 -22.77
C ALA A 15 19.46 50.81 -21.47
N SER A 16 18.61 51.01 -20.50
CA SER A 16 18.89 51.50 -19.17
C SER A 16 19.94 50.57 -18.52
N ARG A 17 21.00 51.18 -17.99
CA ARG A 17 22.20 50.51 -17.44
C ARG A 17 21.96 49.70 -16.16
N ASP A 18 20.73 49.57 -15.64
CA ASP A 18 20.49 49.11 -14.26
C ASP A 18 19.29 48.18 -14.04
N THR A 19 18.86 47.36 -15.02
CA THR A 19 17.87 46.29 -14.72
C THR A 19 18.08 45.09 -15.65
N GLU A 20 18.38 43.93 -15.06
CA GLU A 20 18.53 42.61 -15.67
C GLU A 20 19.25 42.61 -17.02
N VAL A 21 20.49 42.07 -17.03
CA VAL A 21 21.41 42.10 -18.15
C VAL A 21 20.75 41.51 -19.39
N GLU A 22 20.13 42.37 -20.23
CA GLU A 22 19.65 42.00 -21.55
C GLU A 22 20.86 41.78 -22.45
N LEU A 23 20.88 40.66 -23.14
CA LEU A 23 21.88 40.34 -24.15
C LEU A 23 21.55 41.16 -25.40
N PHE A 24 22.53 41.82 -26.00
CA PHE A 24 22.34 42.64 -27.19
C PHE A 24 23.32 42.27 -28.28
N SER A 25 22.85 42.22 -29.53
CA SER A 25 23.67 42.11 -30.72
C SER A 25 23.13 42.95 -31.88
N LEU A 26 24.02 43.46 -32.70
CA LEU A 26 23.76 44.04 -34.00
C LEU A 26 24.46 43.17 -35.05
N ALA A 27 23.73 42.68 -36.06
CA ALA A 27 24.28 41.86 -37.12
C ALA A 27 23.82 42.31 -38.50
N GLY A 28 24.58 41.96 -39.51
CA GLY A 28 24.22 42.18 -40.91
C GLY A 28 23.34 41.07 -41.47
N ASN A 29 22.65 41.32 -42.56
CA ASN A 29 21.92 40.28 -43.32
C ASN A 29 22.85 39.18 -43.82
N ASP A 30 24.14 39.43 -43.90
CA ASP A 30 25.19 38.46 -44.18
C ASP A 30 25.47 37.49 -43.03
N GLY A 31 24.76 37.65 -41.88
CA GLY A 31 24.85 36.80 -40.68
C GLY A 31 26.09 37.10 -39.79
N TYR A 32 26.87 38.16 -40.13
CA TYR A 32 28.03 38.52 -39.30
C TYR A 32 27.66 39.53 -38.20
N LEU A 33 28.16 39.27 -37.01
CA LEU A 33 27.97 40.15 -35.84
C LEU A 33 28.83 41.42 -36.02
N ARG A 34 28.19 42.57 -35.94
CA ARG A 34 28.83 43.90 -36.05
C ARG A 34 29.18 44.45 -34.68
N GLU A 35 28.28 44.26 -33.72
CA GLU A 35 28.45 44.73 -32.36
C GLU A 35 27.69 43.82 -31.39
N VAL A 36 28.31 43.48 -30.27
CA VAL A 36 27.67 42.77 -29.14
C VAL A 36 27.96 43.54 -27.86
N ASN A 37 27.03 43.48 -26.88
CA ASN A 37 27.33 44.03 -25.56
C ASN A 37 28.22 43.07 -24.73
N GLU A 38 28.81 43.63 -23.67
CA GLU A 38 29.70 42.88 -22.77
C GLU A 38 29.00 41.69 -22.13
N ALA A 39 27.70 41.82 -21.83
CA ALA A 39 26.90 40.76 -21.25
C ALA A 39 26.79 39.54 -22.17
N PHE A 40 26.56 39.76 -23.48
CA PHE A 40 26.48 38.64 -24.45
C PHE A 40 27.85 37.98 -24.64
N ALA A 41 28.90 38.75 -24.82
CA ALA A 41 30.26 38.23 -24.97
C ALA A 41 30.70 37.42 -23.72
N THR A 42 30.48 37.97 -22.52
CA THR A 42 30.76 37.28 -21.25
C THR A 42 29.97 36.00 -21.10
N LEU A 43 28.68 35.97 -21.49
CA LEU A 43 27.87 34.75 -21.46
C LEU A 43 28.46 33.67 -22.36
N LEU A 44 29.01 34.03 -23.52
CA LEU A 44 29.70 33.09 -24.41
C LEU A 44 31.11 32.69 -23.90
N GLY A 45 31.59 33.26 -22.80
CA GLY A 45 32.94 33.05 -22.28
C GLY A 45 34.01 33.68 -23.16
N ARG A 46 33.70 34.79 -23.84
CA ARG A 46 34.54 35.51 -24.80
C ARG A 46 34.55 37.00 -24.50
N ARG A 47 35.48 37.74 -25.13
CA ARG A 47 35.46 39.19 -25.14
C ARG A 47 34.72 39.72 -26.37
N PRO A 48 34.18 40.92 -26.34
CA PRO A 48 33.47 41.49 -27.49
C PRO A 48 34.28 41.52 -28.80
N ASP A 49 35.59 41.73 -28.72
CA ASP A 49 36.51 41.71 -29.87
C ASP A 49 36.70 40.30 -30.47
N GLU A 50 36.43 39.25 -29.71
CA GLU A 50 36.48 37.85 -30.15
C GLU A 50 35.14 37.37 -30.75
N VAL A 51 34.10 38.19 -30.66
CA VAL A 51 32.75 37.89 -31.17
C VAL A 51 32.39 38.77 -32.34
N ASN A 52 32.76 40.05 -32.28
CA ASN A 52 32.50 41.01 -33.36
C ASN A 52 33.30 40.63 -34.63
N GLY A 53 32.64 40.74 -35.78
CA GLY A 53 33.21 40.38 -37.08
C GLY A 53 33.17 38.88 -37.43
N HIS A 54 32.65 38.03 -36.50
CA HIS A 54 32.44 36.62 -36.74
C HIS A 54 31.01 36.31 -37.17
N SER A 55 30.82 35.18 -37.83
CA SER A 55 29.49 34.70 -38.16
C SER A 55 28.73 34.29 -36.91
N LEU A 56 27.47 34.74 -36.76
CA LEU A 56 26.58 34.31 -35.70
C LEU A 56 26.49 32.79 -35.63
N LEU A 57 26.53 32.08 -36.77
CA LEU A 57 26.39 30.66 -36.86
C LEU A 57 27.55 29.89 -36.18
N GLU A 58 28.71 30.50 -36.00
CA GLU A 58 29.85 29.91 -35.28
C GLU A 58 29.56 29.67 -33.78
N PHE A 59 28.64 30.42 -33.24
CA PHE A 59 28.30 30.39 -31.81
C PHE A 59 27.00 29.61 -31.53
N VAL A 60 26.26 29.18 -32.57
CA VAL A 60 25.00 28.49 -32.45
C VAL A 60 25.22 26.96 -32.39
N HIS A 61 24.44 26.27 -31.56
CA HIS A 61 24.48 24.83 -31.54
C HIS A 61 24.13 24.22 -32.91
N PRO A 62 24.84 23.18 -33.38
CA PRO A 62 24.64 22.62 -34.70
C PRO A 62 23.19 22.25 -35.06
N ASP A 63 22.44 21.70 -34.12
CA ASP A 63 21.04 21.31 -34.32
C ASP A 63 20.11 22.51 -34.56
N ASP A 64 20.50 23.71 -34.11
CA ASP A 64 19.66 24.91 -34.13
C ASP A 64 20.00 25.86 -35.32
N LEU A 65 21.02 25.52 -36.12
CA LEU A 65 21.47 26.31 -37.23
C LEU A 65 20.37 26.56 -38.27
N ALA A 66 19.57 25.56 -38.61
CA ALA A 66 18.49 25.73 -39.57
C ALA A 66 17.44 26.73 -39.14
N GLN A 67 17.16 26.79 -37.86
CA GLN A 67 16.21 27.75 -37.27
C GLN A 67 16.76 29.21 -37.36
N ILE A 68 18.03 29.41 -37.06
CA ILE A 68 18.67 30.74 -37.16
C ILE A 68 18.69 31.22 -38.58
N VAL A 69 19.10 30.38 -39.54
CA VAL A 69 19.11 30.73 -40.97
C VAL A 69 17.70 31.12 -41.45
N ALA A 70 16.67 30.37 -41.04
CA ALA A 70 15.28 30.73 -41.35
C ALA A 70 14.84 32.08 -40.76
N GLY A 71 15.28 32.36 -39.53
CA GLY A 71 15.01 33.65 -38.85
C GLY A 71 15.69 34.82 -39.55
N ILE A 72 16.95 34.72 -39.93
CA ILE A 72 17.66 35.75 -40.70
C ILE A 72 16.97 36.01 -42.05
N ALA A 73 16.61 34.93 -42.78
CA ALA A 73 15.89 35.05 -44.06
C ALA A 73 14.48 35.69 -43.86
N ALA A 74 13.84 35.57 -42.73
CA ALA A 74 12.58 36.24 -42.43
C ALA A 74 12.77 37.74 -42.24
N LEU A 75 13.84 38.15 -41.56
CA LEU A 75 14.20 39.59 -41.42
C LEU A 75 14.56 40.20 -42.78
N GLU A 76 15.27 39.48 -43.63
CA GLU A 76 15.59 39.94 -45.00
C GLU A 76 14.33 40.13 -45.88
N ARG A 77 13.31 39.30 -45.69
CA ARG A 77 12.02 39.45 -46.39
C ARG A 77 11.18 40.61 -45.87
N GLY A 78 11.65 41.31 -44.81
CA GLY A 78 10.98 42.48 -44.25
C GLY A 78 10.02 42.14 -43.12
N GLU A 79 10.12 41.02 -42.47
CA GLU A 79 9.39 40.77 -41.24
C GLU A 79 9.78 41.77 -40.16
N ALA A 80 8.79 42.39 -39.51
CA ALA A 80 9.01 43.45 -38.54
C ALA A 80 9.69 42.98 -37.26
N GLU A 81 9.52 41.69 -36.93
CA GLU A 81 10.06 41.07 -35.72
C GLU A 81 10.13 39.55 -35.89
N VAL A 82 11.21 38.98 -35.42
CA VAL A 82 11.39 37.52 -35.35
C VAL A 82 11.71 37.09 -33.91
N LEU A 83 10.92 36.18 -33.36
CA LEU A 83 11.15 35.54 -32.06
C LEU A 83 11.84 34.22 -32.28
N MET A 84 12.91 33.99 -31.54
CA MET A 84 13.70 32.74 -31.62
C MET A 84 14.07 32.27 -30.22
N GLU A 85 14.14 30.95 -30.03
CA GLU A 85 14.74 30.32 -28.88
C GLU A 85 15.67 29.24 -29.36
N ASN A 86 16.95 29.31 -29.00
CA ASN A 86 17.98 28.41 -29.48
C ASN A 86 19.16 28.32 -28.51
N ARG A 87 20.03 27.35 -28.77
CA ARG A 87 21.24 27.12 -27.97
C ARG A 87 22.43 27.77 -28.60
N PHE A 88 23.20 28.47 -27.78
CA PHE A 88 24.51 28.97 -28.12
C PHE A 88 25.60 28.19 -27.43
N LEU A 89 26.76 28.06 -28.05
CA LEU A 89 27.92 27.37 -27.50
C LEU A 89 28.89 28.36 -26.85
N GLN A 90 29.21 28.16 -25.59
CA GLN A 90 30.24 28.86 -24.86
C GLN A 90 31.63 28.43 -25.32
N ALA A 91 32.68 29.19 -24.98
CA ALA A 91 34.07 28.88 -25.32
C ALA A 91 34.55 27.52 -24.77
N ASP A 92 33.95 27.03 -23.69
CA ASP A 92 34.23 25.71 -23.10
C ASP A 92 33.37 24.56 -23.72
N GLY A 93 32.55 24.85 -24.74
CA GLY A 93 31.68 23.91 -25.42
C GLY A 93 30.34 23.65 -24.73
N ARG A 94 30.03 24.29 -23.60
CA ARG A 94 28.71 24.19 -22.98
C ARG A 94 27.66 24.92 -23.77
N ALA A 95 26.45 24.36 -23.84
CA ALA A 95 25.32 25.00 -24.45
C ALA A 95 24.56 25.86 -23.44
N VAL A 96 24.18 27.07 -23.85
CA VAL A 96 23.30 27.98 -23.12
C VAL A 96 22.06 28.24 -23.95
N HIS A 97 20.89 28.23 -23.32
CA HIS A 97 19.61 28.50 -23.96
C HIS A 97 19.31 29.97 -23.92
N LEU A 98 19.07 30.57 -25.10
CA LEU A 98 18.80 31.99 -25.25
C LEU A 98 17.47 32.18 -25.98
N GLN A 99 16.66 33.07 -25.49
CA GLN A 99 15.45 33.56 -26.15
C GLN A 99 15.70 34.96 -26.68
N TRP A 100 15.44 35.19 -27.98
CA TRP A 100 15.73 36.40 -28.70
C TRP A 100 14.51 37.02 -29.36
N VAL A 101 14.53 38.32 -29.42
CA VAL A 101 13.70 39.17 -30.30
C VAL A 101 14.62 39.90 -31.25
N ALA A 102 14.49 39.63 -32.53
CA ALA A 102 15.29 40.30 -33.57
C ALA A 102 14.40 41.22 -34.42
N ARG A 103 14.91 42.44 -34.76
CA ARG A 103 14.22 43.40 -35.57
C ARG A 103 15.17 44.07 -36.57
N PRO A 104 14.73 44.32 -37.82
CA PRO A 104 15.53 45.04 -38.80
C PRO A 104 15.74 46.53 -38.39
N VAL A 105 16.91 47.11 -38.77
CA VAL A 105 17.19 48.52 -38.60
C VAL A 105 16.73 49.23 -39.89
N PRO A 106 15.76 50.17 -39.81
CA PRO A 106 15.21 50.81 -41.00
C PRO A 106 16.26 51.50 -41.84
N GLY A 107 16.28 51.23 -43.15
CA GLY A 107 17.18 51.88 -44.09
C GLY A 107 18.62 51.34 -44.13
N THR A 108 18.85 50.20 -43.50
CA THR A 108 20.15 49.52 -43.49
C THR A 108 19.96 48.02 -43.83
N ASP A 109 21.06 47.31 -44.08
CA ASP A 109 21.14 45.88 -44.25
C ASP A 109 21.51 45.15 -42.95
N THR A 110 21.14 45.74 -41.80
CA THR A 110 21.43 45.23 -40.46
C THR A 110 20.15 45.03 -39.64
N TRP A 111 20.24 44.18 -38.63
CA TRP A 111 19.20 43.95 -37.63
C TRP A 111 19.83 43.89 -36.24
N TRP A 112 19.08 44.27 -35.24
CA TRP A 112 19.47 44.11 -33.86
C TRP A 112 18.64 43.01 -33.19
N ALA A 113 19.24 42.35 -32.23
CA ALA A 113 18.51 41.40 -31.38
C ALA A 113 18.76 41.70 -29.88
N ALA A 114 17.71 41.55 -29.11
CA ALA A 114 17.77 41.55 -27.66
C ALA A 114 17.35 40.16 -27.16
N GLY A 115 18.11 39.63 -26.22
CA GLY A 115 17.89 38.29 -25.72
C GLY A 115 18.03 38.16 -24.21
N ARG A 116 17.50 37.08 -23.69
CA ARG A 116 17.66 36.66 -22.29
C ARG A 116 18.15 35.24 -22.19
N ASN A 117 18.90 34.96 -21.14
CA ASN A 117 19.36 33.62 -20.83
C ASN A 117 18.23 32.84 -20.16
N THR A 118 17.79 31.73 -20.77
CA THR A 118 16.74 30.81 -20.24
C THR A 118 17.32 29.49 -19.79
N THR A 119 18.65 29.34 -19.71
CA THR A 119 19.32 28.08 -19.34
C THR A 119 18.88 27.54 -17.99
N GLU A 120 18.78 28.39 -16.98
CA GLU A 120 18.35 27.99 -15.64
C GLU A 120 16.91 27.42 -15.65
N PHE A 121 16.01 28.05 -16.40
CA PHE A 121 14.64 27.57 -16.58
C PHE A 121 14.62 26.18 -17.22
N HIS A 122 15.38 25.96 -18.31
CA HIS A 122 15.46 24.66 -18.96
C HIS A 122 16.10 23.59 -18.08
N LEU A 123 17.12 23.93 -17.30
CA LEU A 123 17.75 23.01 -16.35
C LEU A 123 16.77 22.60 -15.23
N LEU A 124 16.03 23.56 -14.67
CA LEU A 124 15.03 23.26 -13.65
C LEU A 124 13.89 22.41 -14.21
N LEU A 125 13.47 22.67 -15.44
CA LEU A 125 12.45 21.85 -16.11
C LEU A 125 12.94 20.43 -16.36
N ALA A 126 14.17 20.26 -16.86
CA ALA A 126 14.79 18.96 -17.08
C ALA A 126 14.93 18.17 -15.77
N GLN A 127 15.43 18.81 -14.71
CA GLN A 127 15.54 18.20 -13.37
C GLN A 127 14.17 17.76 -12.82
N ARG A 128 13.12 18.57 -13.04
CA ARG A 128 11.76 18.21 -12.65
C ARG A 128 11.25 16.98 -13.39
N LEU A 129 11.51 16.89 -14.69
CA LEU A 129 11.12 15.75 -15.53
C LEU A 129 11.89 14.48 -15.15
N ASP A 130 13.21 14.59 -14.91
CA ASP A 130 14.05 13.47 -14.46
C ASP A 130 13.63 12.97 -13.08
N LEU A 131 13.34 13.88 -12.14
CA LEU A 131 12.85 13.51 -10.82
C LEU A 131 11.51 12.79 -10.93
N ARG A 132 10.61 13.26 -11.79
CA ARG A 132 9.31 12.61 -12.03
C ARG A 132 9.50 11.21 -12.63
N ALA A 133 10.33 11.07 -13.67
CA ALA A 133 10.64 9.79 -14.28
C ALA A 133 11.30 8.81 -13.29
N THR A 134 12.18 9.31 -12.42
CA THR A 134 12.82 8.53 -11.36
C THR A 134 11.80 8.08 -10.31
N LEU A 135 10.87 8.96 -9.91
CA LEU A 135 9.78 8.60 -9.01
C LEU A 135 8.85 7.56 -9.63
N ASP A 136 8.49 7.71 -10.90
CA ASP A 136 7.65 6.76 -11.63
C ASP A 136 8.34 5.38 -11.74
N LEU A 137 9.65 5.35 -11.96
CA LEU A 137 10.44 4.12 -11.96
C LEU A 137 10.58 3.51 -10.54
N ALA A 138 10.78 4.33 -9.52
CA ALA A 138 10.95 3.89 -8.14
C ALA A 138 9.65 3.37 -7.53
N LEU A 139 8.51 3.93 -7.92
CA LEU A 139 7.17 3.50 -7.51
C LEU A 139 6.70 2.27 -8.29
N GLY A 140 7.40 1.89 -9.37
CA GLY A 140 7.08 0.75 -10.22
C GLY A 140 5.71 0.88 -10.87
N GLN A 141 4.97 -0.24 -10.94
CA GLN A 141 3.58 -0.26 -11.43
C GLN A 141 2.57 0.20 -10.36
N THR A 142 3.02 0.80 -9.27
CA THR A 142 2.14 1.28 -8.22
C THR A 142 1.36 2.49 -8.73
N ILE A 143 0.07 2.34 -8.87
CA ILE A 143 -0.80 3.47 -9.23
C ILE A 143 -0.78 4.44 -8.06
N ALA A 144 -0.20 5.62 -8.29
CA ALA A 144 -0.06 6.67 -7.29
C ALA A 144 -0.59 8.00 -7.83
N ALA A 145 -1.15 8.82 -6.97
CA ALA A 145 -1.52 10.19 -7.31
C ALA A 145 -1.09 11.16 -6.22
N LEU A 146 -0.73 12.37 -6.65
CA LEU A 146 -0.37 13.45 -5.74
C LEU A 146 -1.60 14.22 -5.29
N TRP A 147 -1.51 14.72 -4.06
CA TRP A 147 -2.46 15.69 -3.53
C TRP A 147 -1.73 16.85 -2.85
N ASP A 148 -2.38 18.00 -2.86
CA ASP A 148 -1.94 19.25 -2.23
C ASP A 148 -3.05 19.77 -1.33
N LEU A 149 -2.74 20.15 -0.11
CA LEU A 149 -3.66 20.70 0.86
C LEU A 149 -3.25 22.13 1.21
N ASP A 150 -4.11 23.09 0.90
CA ASP A 150 -4.06 24.40 1.53
C ASP A 150 -4.57 24.28 2.96
N ALA A 151 -3.65 24.32 3.93
CA ALA A 151 -4.00 24.13 5.33
C ALA A 151 -4.73 25.33 5.96
N LYS A 152 -4.84 26.49 5.27
CA LYS A 152 -5.63 27.65 5.73
C LYS A 152 -7.11 27.46 5.41
N THR A 153 -7.39 27.00 4.19
CA THR A 153 -8.76 26.83 3.67
C THR A 153 -9.30 25.43 3.92
N GLY A 154 -8.41 24.43 4.14
CA GLY A 154 -8.76 23.04 4.25
C GLY A 154 -9.07 22.39 2.89
N VAL A 155 -8.70 23.05 1.78
CA VAL A 155 -9.00 22.61 0.42
C VAL A 155 -7.91 21.68 -0.11
N PHE A 156 -8.32 20.52 -0.60
CA PHE A 156 -7.48 19.59 -1.33
C PHE A 156 -7.53 19.85 -2.83
N THR A 157 -6.38 19.73 -3.46
CA THR A 157 -6.22 19.65 -4.91
C THR A 157 -5.55 18.32 -5.26
N TRP A 158 -6.09 17.59 -6.22
CA TRP A 158 -5.66 16.25 -6.59
C TRP A 158 -5.13 16.21 -8.02
N GLU A 159 -4.18 15.33 -8.29
CA GLU A 159 -3.92 14.91 -9.66
C GLU A 159 -5.11 14.08 -10.20
N PRO A 160 -5.43 14.19 -11.51
CA PRO A 160 -6.59 13.49 -12.08
C PRO A 160 -6.62 11.98 -11.85
N GLN A 161 -5.45 11.33 -11.73
CA GLN A 161 -5.31 9.89 -11.44
C GLN A 161 -5.90 9.49 -10.08
N ALA A 162 -6.01 10.42 -9.13
CA ALA A 162 -6.64 10.17 -7.84
C ALA A 162 -8.10 9.73 -7.96
N ALA A 163 -8.80 10.16 -9.02
CA ALA A 163 -10.19 9.78 -9.27
C ALA A 163 -10.36 8.27 -9.44
N GLU A 164 -9.47 7.64 -10.20
CA GLU A 164 -9.45 6.18 -10.37
C GLU A 164 -9.17 5.46 -9.05
N LEU A 165 -8.19 5.95 -8.27
CA LEU A 165 -7.83 5.38 -6.97
C LEU A 165 -9.00 5.45 -5.98
N LEU A 166 -9.63 6.61 -5.88
CA LEU A 166 -10.74 6.85 -4.96
C LEU A 166 -12.08 6.27 -5.46
N GLY A 167 -12.13 5.78 -6.71
CA GLY A 167 -13.35 5.23 -7.29
C GLY A 167 -14.43 6.27 -7.54
N VAL A 168 -14.06 7.52 -7.82
CA VAL A 168 -14.97 8.64 -8.08
C VAL A 168 -14.74 9.22 -9.47
N ALA A 169 -15.67 10.02 -9.98
CA ALA A 169 -15.47 10.77 -11.21
C ALA A 169 -14.46 11.92 -10.97
N THR A 170 -13.74 12.36 -12.00
CA THR A 170 -12.70 13.38 -11.87
C THR A 170 -13.24 14.73 -11.36
N ASP A 171 -14.49 15.06 -11.71
CA ASP A 171 -15.20 16.24 -11.23
C ASP A 171 -15.79 16.10 -9.81
N ALA A 172 -15.78 14.87 -9.27
CA ALA A 172 -16.24 14.53 -7.92
C ALA A 172 -15.07 14.25 -6.95
N LEU A 173 -13.86 14.66 -7.29
CA LEU A 173 -12.71 14.53 -6.38
C LEU A 173 -12.96 15.30 -5.07
N PRO A 174 -12.60 14.72 -3.90
CA PRO A 174 -12.85 15.33 -2.60
C PRO A 174 -12.17 16.70 -2.45
N VAL A 175 -12.91 17.70 -2.05
CA VAL A 175 -12.38 19.06 -1.85
C VAL A 175 -11.97 19.30 -0.40
N THR A 176 -12.65 18.65 0.55
CA THR A 176 -12.38 18.75 1.98
C THR A 176 -12.08 17.40 2.60
N ALA A 177 -11.60 17.40 3.86
CA ALA A 177 -11.39 16.16 4.61
C ALA A 177 -12.70 15.38 4.86
N GLN A 178 -13.84 16.08 4.97
CA GLN A 178 -15.15 15.48 5.09
C GLN A 178 -15.60 14.80 3.79
N ASP A 179 -15.34 15.44 2.64
CA ASP A 179 -15.64 14.83 1.35
C ASP A 179 -14.78 13.59 1.13
N LEU A 180 -13.49 13.63 1.52
CA LEU A 180 -12.60 12.48 1.47
C LEU A 180 -13.11 11.34 2.41
N ALA A 181 -13.57 11.69 3.61
CA ALA A 181 -14.16 10.72 4.54
C ALA A 181 -15.41 10.03 3.98
N ALA A 182 -16.16 10.70 3.10
CA ALA A 182 -17.32 10.11 2.46
C ALA A 182 -16.97 9.08 1.35
N THR A 183 -15.73 9.05 0.86
CA THR A 183 -15.26 8.11 -0.16
C THR A 183 -14.67 6.82 0.43
N VAL A 184 -14.34 6.80 1.72
CA VAL A 184 -13.69 5.67 2.37
C VAL A 184 -14.69 4.80 3.14
N ASN A 185 -14.27 3.58 3.51
CA ASN A 185 -15.06 2.69 4.33
C ASN A 185 -15.43 3.37 5.67
N PRO A 186 -16.69 3.28 6.15
CA PRO A 186 -17.14 3.91 7.39
C PRO A 186 -16.28 3.58 8.63
N ASP A 187 -15.74 2.36 8.71
CA ASP A 187 -14.87 1.94 9.83
C ASP A 187 -13.54 2.68 9.86
N ASP A 188 -13.06 3.18 8.70
CA ASP A 188 -11.74 3.82 8.56
C ASP A 188 -11.82 5.35 8.71
N VAL A 189 -13.03 5.94 8.74
CA VAL A 189 -13.25 7.39 8.79
C VAL A 189 -12.60 8.03 10.02
N ALA A 190 -12.73 7.39 11.18
CA ALA A 190 -12.18 7.93 12.42
C ALA A 190 -10.64 8.02 12.37
N GLU A 191 -9.99 7.01 11.79
CA GLU A 191 -8.53 6.95 11.65
C GLU A 191 -8.04 7.97 10.59
N LEU A 192 -8.75 8.10 9.46
CA LEU A 192 -8.48 9.11 8.44
C LEU A 192 -8.51 10.53 9.01
N LEU A 193 -9.56 10.89 9.73
CA LEU A 193 -9.70 12.23 10.33
C LEU A 193 -8.63 12.48 11.41
N ALA A 194 -8.27 11.45 12.18
CA ALA A 194 -7.16 11.53 13.12
C ALA A 194 -5.81 11.75 12.42
N ALA A 195 -5.58 11.11 11.28
CA ALA A 195 -4.37 11.30 10.48
C ALA A 195 -4.28 12.71 9.89
N VAL A 196 -5.36 13.28 9.37
CA VAL A 196 -5.40 14.67 8.91
C VAL A 196 -5.05 15.64 10.05
N LYS A 197 -5.57 15.41 11.24
CA LYS A 197 -5.21 16.19 12.43
C LYS A 197 -3.74 16.03 12.80
N THR A 198 -3.23 14.81 12.78
CA THR A 198 -1.82 14.49 13.05
C THR A 198 -0.90 15.18 12.05
N LEU A 199 -1.24 15.19 10.77
CA LEU A 199 -0.50 15.89 9.73
C LEU A 199 -0.31 17.37 10.07
N THR A 200 -1.37 18.05 10.51
CA THR A 200 -1.31 19.47 10.83
C THR A 200 -0.49 19.76 12.09
N VAL A 201 -0.51 18.88 13.08
CA VAL A 201 0.20 19.03 14.37
C VAL A 201 1.67 18.58 14.23
N SER A 202 1.90 17.32 13.83
CA SER A 202 3.23 16.70 13.80
C SER A 202 4.01 17.01 12.52
N GLY A 203 3.35 17.45 11.46
CA GLY A 203 3.96 17.81 10.19
C GLY A 203 4.08 16.65 9.19
N ALA A 204 3.76 15.43 9.58
CA ALA A 204 3.65 14.27 8.71
C ALA A 204 2.61 13.30 9.25
N ALA A 205 1.96 12.57 8.36
CA ALA A 205 1.03 11.49 8.70
C ALA A 205 0.98 10.45 7.59
N GLU A 206 0.63 9.23 7.98
CA GLU A 206 0.29 8.12 7.09
C GLU A 206 -0.94 7.41 7.64
N VAL A 207 -1.85 7.01 6.75
CA VAL A 207 -3.03 6.23 7.10
C VAL A 207 -3.39 5.29 5.96
N GLY A 208 -3.76 4.05 6.31
CA GLY A 208 -4.37 3.09 5.40
C GLY A 208 -5.89 3.20 5.45
N VAL A 209 -6.54 3.22 4.31
CA VAL A 209 -8.01 3.26 4.21
C VAL A 209 -8.51 2.30 3.15
N ARG A 210 -9.73 1.81 3.31
CA ARG A 210 -10.44 1.01 2.32
C ARG A 210 -11.39 1.88 1.52
N VAL A 211 -11.40 1.67 0.21
CA VAL A 211 -12.29 2.37 -0.74
C VAL A 211 -13.01 1.34 -1.60
N GLY A 212 -14.27 1.60 -1.93
CA GLY A 212 -15.11 0.67 -2.69
C GLY A 212 -15.76 -0.40 -1.83
N GLN A 213 -16.42 -1.37 -2.48
CA GLN A 213 -17.14 -2.48 -1.84
C GLN A 213 -16.91 -3.78 -2.62
N ASP A 214 -17.02 -4.92 -1.94
CA ASP A 214 -16.93 -6.25 -2.53
C ASP A 214 -15.73 -6.46 -3.47
N ALA A 215 -15.98 -6.88 -4.72
CA ALA A 215 -14.94 -7.13 -5.72
C ALA A 215 -14.16 -5.88 -6.16
N GLY A 216 -14.68 -4.69 -5.86
CA GLY A 216 -14.03 -3.40 -6.12
C GLY A 216 -13.31 -2.81 -4.90
N LEU A 217 -13.18 -3.55 -3.80
CA LEU A 217 -12.50 -3.09 -2.60
C LEU A 217 -11.01 -2.88 -2.87
N ARG A 218 -10.53 -1.69 -2.59
CA ARG A 218 -9.11 -1.30 -2.66
C ARG A 218 -8.60 -0.87 -1.30
N TYR A 219 -7.33 -1.14 -1.06
CA TYR A 219 -6.60 -0.63 0.09
C TYR A 219 -5.68 0.49 -0.37
N LEU A 220 -5.88 1.70 0.15
CA LEU A 220 -5.09 2.87 -0.19
C LEU A 220 -4.25 3.31 1.01
N SER A 221 -2.98 3.69 0.77
CA SER A 221 -2.13 4.39 1.75
C SER A 221 -2.08 5.87 1.38
N LEU A 222 -2.56 6.72 2.29
CA LEU A 222 -2.44 8.17 2.17
C LEU A 222 -1.28 8.64 3.04
N ARG A 223 -0.27 9.24 2.41
CA ARG A 223 0.91 9.79 3.08
C ARG A 223 0.98 11.28 2.84
N GLY A 224 1.30 12.04 3.87
CA GLY A 224 1.39 13.47 3.76
C GLY A 224 2.47 14.11 4.60
N LYS A 225 2.97 15.26 4.13
CA LYS A 225 3.96 16.08 4.83
C LYS A 225 3.66 17.57 4.67
N VAL A 226 3.77 18.33 5.74
CA VAL A 226 3.70 19.79 5.73
C VAL A 226 4.97 20.34 5.11
N LEU A 227 4.82 21.12 4.02
CA LEU A 227 5.93 21.77 3.32
C LEU A 227 6.24 23.14 3.89
N THR A 228 5.21 23.92 4.22
CA THR A 228 5.39 25.31 4.66
C THR A 228 4.56 25.61 5.90
N ARG A 229 5.12 26.45 6.77
CA ARG A 229 4.47 26.92 8.00
C ARG A 229 4.55 28.45 8.09
N ASP A 230 3.60 29.06 8.77
CA ASP A 230 3.66 30.50 9.06
C ASP A 230 4.70 30.81 10.16
N ARG A 231 4.89 32.11 10.44
CA ARG A 231 5.82 32.58 11.50
C ARG A 231 5.45 32.08 12.91
N ARG A 232 4.22 31.58 13.11
CA ARG A 232 3.73 31.02 14.37
C ARG A 232 3.77 29.49 14.38
N GLY A 233 4.40 28.87 13.36
CA GLY A 233 4.51 27.42 13.22
C GLY A 233 3.26 26.72 12.71
N ARG A 234 2.19 27.43 12.34
CA ARG A 234 0.95 26.82 11.82
C ARG A 234 1.17 26.39 10.37
N PRO A 235 0.70 25.20 9.97
CA PRO A 235 0.84 24.72 8.61
C PRO A 235 0.12 25.65 7.63
N LEU A 236 0.77 25.92 6.50
CA LEU A 236 0.21 26.67 5.38
C LEU A 236 -0.13 25.75 4.21
N ARG A 237 0.76 24.81 3.92
CA ARG A 237 0.62 23.88 2.80
C ARG A 237 1.17 22.52 3.17
N ALA A 238 0.43 21.48 2.84
CA ALA A 238 0.89 20.10 2.92
C ALA A 238 0.71 19.42 1.57
N VAL A 239 1.57 18.46 1.27
CA VAL A 239 1.47 17.64 0.06
C VAL A 239 1.58 16.18 0.44
N GLY A 240 1.09 15.32 -0.42
CA GLY A 240 1.24 13.90 -0.19
C GLY A 240 0.92 13.06 -1.42
N LEU A 241 0.92 11.76 -1.15
CA LEU A 241 0.64 10.70 -2.10
C LEU A 241 -0.55 9.88 -1.62
N VAL A 242 -1.35 9.42 -2.55
CA VAL A 242 -2.23 8.28 -2.37
C VAL A 242 -1.68 7.13 -3.21
N LEU A 243 -1.54 5.96 -2.60
CA LEU A 243 -0.94 4.76 -3.19
C LEU A 243 -1.95 3.62 -3.11
N ASP A 244 -2.13 2.88 -4.19
CA ASP A 244 -2.85 1.60 -4.13
C ASP A 244 -1.90 0.53 -3.56
N ILE A 245 -2.26 -0.01 -2.40
CA ILE A 245 -1.52 -1.07 -1.70
C ILE A 245 -2.34 -2.37 -1.64
N THR A 246 -3.32 -2.53 -2.54
CA THR A 246 -4.23 -3.70 -2.54
C THR A 246 -3.47 -4.99 -2.78
N ALA A 247 -2.52 -4.98 -3.73
CA ALA A 247 -1.69 -6.15 -4.04
C ALA A 247 -0.79 -6.55 -2.86
N GLU A 248 -0.17 -5.56 -2.21
CA GLU A 248 0.67 -5.77 -1.03
C GLU A 248 -0.15 -6.34 0.13
N LYS A 249 -1.35 -5.81 0.37
CA LYS A 249 -2.25 -6.31 1.41
C LYS A 249 -2.75 -7.73 1.11
N ALA A 250 -3.09 -8.03 -0.13
CA ALA A 250 -3.47 -9.37 -0.55
C ALA A 250 -2.31 -10.37 -0.36
N MET A 251 -1.08 -9.97 -0.69
CA MET A 251 0.11 -10.79 -0.49
C MET A 251 0.41 -10.99 1.01
N GLU A 252 0.32 -9.94 1.82
CA GLU A 252 0.48 -10.02 3.29
C GLU A 252 -0.53 -10.99 3.89
N GLU A 253 -1.81 -10.89 3.52
CA GLU A 253 -2.86 -11.82 3.97
C GLU A 253 -2.63 -13.25 3.49
N GLN A 254 -2.14 -13.41 2.26
CA GLN A 254 -1.80 -14.73 1.73
C GLN A 254 -0.62 -15.34 2.49
N MET A 255 0.42 -14.56 2.77
CA MET A 255 1.55 -14.99 3.61
C MET A 255 1.09 -15.38 5.02
N LEU A 256 0.24 -14.56 5.65
CA LEU A 256 -0.33 -14.87 6.96
C LEU A 256 -1.15 -16.17 6.91
N ARG A 257 -1.99 -16.35 5.89
CA ARG A 257 -2.73 -17.61 5.69
C ARG A 257 -1.77 -18.79 5.56
N MET A 258 -0.71 -18.72 4.76
CA MET A 258 0.28 -19.79 4.62
C MET A 258 0.99 -20.12 5.93
N VAL A 259 1.35 -19.08 6.71
CA VAL A 259 2.02 -19.26 8.02
C VAL A 259 1.09 -19.83 9.09
N MET A 260 -0.23 -19.55 8.99
CA MET A 260 -1.23 -19.93 9.99
C MET A 260 -2.06 -21.16 9.63
N SER A 261 -1.93 -21.71 8.42
CA SER A 261 -2.63 -22.92 7.99
C SER A 261 -1.71 -24.15 7.99
N ASP A 262 -2.27 -25.31 8.17
CA ASP A 262 -1.60 -26.60 7.95
C ASP A 262 -1.56 -26.91 6.46
N ALA A 263 -0.37 -27.14 5.92
CA ALA A 263 -0.14 -27.30 4.48
C ALA A 263 -0.87 -28.52 3.88
N LEU A 264 -1.15 -29.57 4.68
CA LEU A 264 -1.80 -30.78 4.22
C LEU A 264 -3.33 -30.62 4.24
N THR A 265 -3.88 -30.20 5.37
CA THR A 265 -5.33 -30.26 5.62
C THR A 265 -6.03 -28.93 5.28
N GLY A 266 -5.28 -27.82 5.17
CA GLY A 266 -5.81 -26.48 4.93
C GLY A 266 -6.51 -25.84 6.13
N VAL A 267 -6.72 -26.57 7.23
CA VAL A 267 -7.23 -25.97 8.48
C VAL A 267 -6.13 -25.15 9.18
N PRO A 268 -6.46 -24.24 10.09
CA PRO A 268 -5.48 -23.57 10.94
C PRO A 268 -4.48 -24.54 11.56
N ASN A 269 -3.22 -24.14 11.69
CA ASN A 269 -2.17 -24.94 12.29
C ASN A 269 -2.06 -24.67 13.81
N ARG A 270 -1.13 -25.35 14.50
CA ARG A 270 -0.85 -25.18 15.93
C ARG A 270 -0.56 -23.75 16.32
N ARG A 271 0.17 -22.98 15.45
CA ARG A 271 0.47 -21.57 15.73
C ARG A 271 -0.80 -20.71 15.77
N ALA A 272 -1.72 -20.96 14.84
CA ALA A 272 -3.02 -20.31 14.82
C ALA A 272 -3.87 -20.68 16.05
N PHE A 273 -3.86 -21.96 16.47
CA PHE A 273 -4.48 -22.38 17.72
C PHE A 273 -3.93 -21.61 18.93
N ASP A 274 -2.60 -21.56 19.07
CA ASP A 274 -1.94 -20.88 20.18
C ASP A 274 -2.28 -19.38 20.21
N GLN A 275 -2.41 -18.75 19.06
CA GLN A 275 -2.82 -17.35 18.95
C GLN A 275 -4.29 -17.15 19.32
N ALA A 276 -5.20 -17.96 18.78
CA ALA A 276 -6.62 -17.93 19.12
C ALA A 276 -6.81 -18.15 20.61
N MET A 277 -6.13 -19.14 21.19
CA MET A 277 -6.20 -19.45 22.60
C MET A 277 -5.77 -18.30 23.49
N ARG A 278 -4.67 -17.60 23.15
CA ARG A 278 -4.20 -16.40 23.88
C ARG A 278 -5.20 -15.26 23.79
N THR A 279 -5.76 -15.04 22.62
CA THR A 279 -6.72 -13.95 22.38
C THR A 279 -8.02 -14.18 23.12
N GLU A 280 -8.61 -15.38 22.95
CA GLU A 280 -9.89 -15.71 23.55
C GLU A 280 -9.81 -15.90 25.07
N TRP A 281 -8.69 -16.41 25.59
CA TRP A 281 -8.44 -16.44 27.02
C TRP A 281 -8.55 -15.05 27.65
N ARG A 282 -7.85 -14.05 27.07
CA ARG A 282 -7.88 -12.66 27.55
C ARG A 282 -9.27 -12.03 27.41
N ARG A 283 -9.97 -12.33 26.32
CA ARG A 283 -11.32 -11.80 26.05
C ARG A 283 -12.31 -12.40 27.03
N CYS A 284 -12.41 -13.72 27.13
CA CYS A 284 -13.37 -14.41 27.96
C CYS A 284 -13.15 -14.14 29.47
N THR A 285 -11.88 -14.11 29.92
CA THR A 285 -11.59 -13.78 31.32
C THR A 285 -12.00 -12.35 31.69
N ARG A 286 -11.86 -11.40 30.76
CA ARG A 286 -12.31 -10.00 30.98
C ARG A 286 -13.82 -9.86 30.92
N ALA A 287 -14.47 -10.56 29.97
CA ALA A 287 -15.91 -10.50 29.77
C ALA A 287 -16.68 -11.40 30.77
N LEU A 288 -15.98 -12.21 31.56
CA LEU A 288 -16.58 -13.22 32.46
C LEU A 288 -17.45 -14.21 31.65
N GLU A 289 -17.01 -14.60 30.47
CA GLU A 289 -17.65 -15.57 29.60
C GLU A 289 -16.92 -16.92 29.66
N PRO A 290 -17.62 -18.07 29.55
CA PRO A 290 -16.97 -19.36 29.52
C PRO A 290 -16.04 -19.51 28.31
N LEU A 291 -15.01 -20.36 28.43
CA LEU A 291 -14.13 -20.75 27.33
C LEU A 291 -13.91 -22.25 27.38
N SER A 292 -14.25 -22.94 26.29
CA SER A 292 -14.04 -24.37 26.15
C SER A 292 -12.95 -24.71 25.13
N VAL A 293 -12.24 -25.80 25.39
CA VAL A 293 -11.23 -26.38 24.49
C VAL A 293 -11.51 -27.85 24.29
N LEU A 294 -11.39 -28.31 23.04
CA LEU A 294 -11.40 -29.73 22.71
C LEU A 294 -10.02 -30.14 22.20
N MET A 295 -9.50 -31.26 22.68
CA MET A 295 -8.37 -31.98 22.10
C MET A 295 -8.89 -33.23 21.41
N ILE A 296 -8.50 -33.46 20.18
CA ILE A 296 -9.06 -34.49 19.28
C ILE A 296 -7.90 -35.30 18.71
N ASP A 297 -8.04 -36.61 18.68
CA ASP A 297 -7.04 -37.51 18.11
C ASP A 297 -7.73 -38.62 17.29
N ILE A 298 -7.19 -38.91 16.11
CA ILE A 298 -7.71 -39.95 15.22
C ILE A 298 -7.29 -41.33 15.76
N ASP A 299 -8.27 -42.14 16.10
CA ASP A 299 -8.04 -43.41 16.71
C ASP A 299 -7.29 -44.39 15.79
N ASN A 300 -6.22 -45.01 16.33
CA ASN A 300 -5.42 -46.01 15.62
C ASN A 300 -4.79 -45.54 14.31
N PHE A 301 -4.54 -44.25 14.15
CA PHE A 301 -4.04 -43.66 12.89
C PHE A 301 -2.67 -44.22 12.46
N LYS A 302 -1.76 -44.50 13.40
CA LYS A 302 -0.51 -45.18 13.09
C LYS A 302 -0.74 -46.56 12.42
N ARG A 303 -1.65 -47.38 12.99
CA ARG A 303 -1.99 -48.69 12.42
C ARG A 303 -2.65 -48.57 11.04
N PHE A 304 -3.41 -47.52 10.83
CA PHE A 304 -3.97 -47.16 9.53
C PHE A 304 -2.86 -46.88 8.50
N ASN A 305 -1.90 -46.06 8.84
CA ASN A 305 -0.74 -45.77 7.99
C ASN A 305 0.09 -47.00 7.68
N ASP A 306 0.30 -47.87 8.68
CA ASP A 306 1.02 -49.13 8.50
C ASP A 306 0.30 -50.07 7.53
N SER A 307 -1.04 -49.99 7.43
CA SER A 307 -1.87 -50.85 6.56
C SER A 307 -2.06 -50.31 5.16
N PHE A 308 -2.22 -48.97 4.99
CA PHE A 308 -2.61 -48.33 3.72
C PHE A 308 -1.54 -47.41 3.14
N GLY A 309 -0.49 -47.14 3.89
CA GLY A 309 0.60 -46.22 3.51
C GLY A 309 0.31 -44.74 3.80
N HIS A 310 1.37 -43.95 3.92
CA HIS A 310 1.30 -42.53 4.25
C HIS A 310 0.44 -41.69 3.28
N PRO A 311 0.47 -41.92 1.93
CA PRO A 311 -0.39 -41.11 1.03
C PRO A 311 -1.89 -41.29 1.29
N VAL A 312 -2.31 -42.50 1.73
CA VAL A 312 -3.72 -42.76 2.10
C VAL A 312 -4.02 -42.16 3.47
N GLY A 313 -3.02 -42.14 4.38
CA GLY A 313 -3.10 -41.42 5.65
C GLY A 313 -3.29 -39.93 5.49
N ASP A 314 -2.58 -39.32 4.55
CA ASP A 314 -2.74 -37.89 4.22
C ASP A 314 -4.15 -37.57 3.69
N ALA A 315 -4.71 -38.47 2.84
CA ALA A 315 -6.10 -38.34 2.39
C ALA A 315 -7.11 -38.47 3.54
N ALA A 316 -6.84 -39.35 4.51
CA ALA A 316 -7.67 -39.49 5.71
C ALA A 316 -7.62 -38.24 6.59
N LEU A 317 -6.44 -37.65 6.82
CA LEU A 317 -6.27 -36.38 7.56
C LEU A 317 -7.05 -35.24 6.91
N ILE A 318 -6.98 -35.13 5.59
CA ILE A 318 -7.73 -34.10 4.82
C ILE A 318 -9.24 -34.33 5.00
N ALA A 319 -9.71 -35.56 4.88
CA ALA A 319 -11.12 -35.91 4.99
C ALA A 319 -11.68 -35.66 6.41
N VAL A 320 -10.93 -36.04 7.44
CA VAL A 320 -11.27 -35.77 8.84
C VAL A 320 -11.25 -34.23 9.11
N GLY A 321 -10.22 -33.52 8.69
CA GLY A 321 -10.15 -32.07 8.86
C GLY A 321 -11.36 -31.34 8.25
N ARG A 322 -11.81 -31.78 7.06
CA ARG A 322 -13.02 -31.23 6.40
C ARG A 322 -14.30 -31.58 7.19
N ALA A 323 -14.44 -32.80 7.69
CA ALA A 323 -15.61 -33.23 8.46
C ALA A 323 -15.71 -32.44 9.78
N LEU A 324 -14.58 -32.27 10.48
CA LEU A 324 -14.51 -31.45 11.69
C LEU A 324 -14.86 -29.99 11.42
N SER A 325 -14.25 -29.38 10.41
CA SER A 325 -14.51 -27.98 10.03
C SER A 325 -15.96 -27.74 9.62
N GLY A 326 -16.53 -28.62 8.80
CA GLY A 326 -17.92 -28.52 8.35
C GLY A 326 -18.96 -28.72 9.46
N SER A 327 -18.55 -29.23 10.62
CA SER A 327 -19.42 -29.47 11.78
C SER A 327 -19.33 -28.35 12.83
N LEU A 328 -18.47 -27.36 12.67
CA LEU A 328 -18.39 -26.15 13.50
C LEU A 328 -19.19 -25.04 12.83
N HIS A 329 -20.19 -24.49 13.53
CA HIS A 329 -21.15 -23.55 12.93
C HIS A 329 -21.06 -22.13 13.49
N ARG A 330 -20.28 -21.92 14.55
CA ARG A 330 -20.13 -20.60 15.17
C ARG A 330 -18.89 -19.93 14.60
N ALA A 331 -19.01 -18.69 14.17
CA ALA A 331 -17.91 -17.90 13.60
C ALA A 331 -16.72 -17.72 14.57
N GLY A 332 -16.95 -17.85 15.88
CA GLY A 332 -15.91 -17.75 16.90
C GLY A 332 -15.16 -19.04 17.20
N ASP A 333 -15.65 -20.21 16.71
CA ASP A 333 -15.00 -21.49 16.95
C ASP A 333 -13.79 -21.64 16.03
N VAL A 334 -12.62 -21.98 16.58
CA VAL A 334 -11.39 -22.14 15.81
C VAL A 334 -10.92 -23.59 15.87
N LEU A 335 -11.04 -24.32 14.76
CA LEU A 335 -10.42 -25.63 14.56
C LEU A 335 -8.99 -25.46 14.12
N ALA A 336 -8.07 -26.28 14.62
CA ALA A 336 -6.70 -26.35 14.15
C ALA A 336 -6.17 -27.80 14.14
N ARG A 337 -5.22 -28.08 13.24
CA ARG A 337 -4.39 -29.30 13.35
C ARG A 337 -3.26 -28.99 14.33
N TYR A 338 -3.30 -29.69 15.47
CA TYR A 338 -2.38 -29.43 16.59
C TYR A 338 -1.03 -30.12 16.40
N GLY A 339 -1.03 -31.33 15.77
CA GLY A 339 0.18 -32.07 15.40
C GLY A 339 -0.18 -33.44 14.86
N GLY A 340 0.61 -34.02 13.99
CA GLY A 340 0.40 -35.40 13.48
C GLY A 340 -1.05 -35.70 13.09
N GLU A 341 -1.68 -36.57 13.88
CA GLU A 341 -3.10 -36.93 13.79
C GLU A 341 -4.02 -36.18 14.77
N GLU A 342 -3.49 -35.16 15.47
CA GLU A 342 -4.20 -34.42 16.50
C GLU A 342 -4.80 -33.11 15.95
N PHE A 343 -6.04 -32.87 16.34
CA PHE A 343 -6.74 -31.61 16.10
C PHE A 343 -7.16 -30.98 17.43
N ALA A 344 -7.39 -29.69 17.44
CA ALA A 344 -7.87 -28.94 18.60
C ALA A 344 -8.91 -27.92 18.20
N VAL A 345 -9.85 -27.63 19.11
CA VAL A 345 -10.87 -26.58 18.89
C VAL A 345 -10.89 -25.63 20.09
N VAL A 346 -10.89 -24.31 19.81
CA VAL A 346 -11.13 -23.26 20.78
C VAL A 346 -12.56 -22.76 20.60
N MET A 347 -13.36 -22.74 21.65
CA MET A 347 -14.79 -22.37 21.62
C MET A 347 -15.10 -21.30 22.66
N PRO A 348 -14.99 -20.01 22.29
CA PRO A 348 -15.32 -18.91 23.20
C PRO A 348 -16.83 -18.81 23.44
N GLY A 349 -17.20 -18.46 24.69
CA GLY A 349 -18.61 -18.34 25.10
C GLY A 349 -19.37 -19.67 25.13
N VAL A 350 -18.67 -20.82 25.15
CA VAL A 350 -19.26 -22.16 25.24
C VAL A 350 -18.96 -22.75 26.61
N ASP A 351 -20.01 -23.16 27.29
CA ASP A 351 -19.93 -23.85 28.59
C ASP A 351 -19.66 -25.37 28.44
N ALA A 352 -19.60 -26.09 29.55
CA ALA A 352 -19.29 -27.52 29.58
C ALA A 352 -20.32 -28.36 28.83
N VAL A 353 -21.61 -28.02 28.92
CA VAL A 353 -22.70 -28.74 28.25
C VAL A 353 -22.64 -28.54 26.74
N GLY A 354 -22.41 -27.31 26.34
CA GLY A 354 -22.19 -26.93 24.94
C GLY A 354 -20.97 -27.64 24.35
N ALA A 355 -19.86 -27.67 25.10
CA ALA A 355 -18.61 -28.30 24.68
C ALA A 355 -18.79 -29.80 24.40
N ILE A 356 -19.45 -30.55 25.30
CA ILE A 356 -19.69 -31.99 25.08
C ILE A 356 -20.68 -32.22 23.94
N THR A 357 -21.66 -31.33 23.74
CA THR A 357 -22.60 -31.39 22.63
C THR A 357 -21.87 -31.24 21.29
N VAL A 358 -20.97 -30.25 21.17
CA VAL A 358 -20.11 -30.07 20.00
C VAL A 358 -19.20 -31.29 19.82
N ALA A 359 -18.51 -31.75 20.86
CA ALA A 359 -17.61 -32.87 20.80
C ALA A 359 -18.32 -34.13 20.28
N ASN A 360 -19.51 -34.45 20.77
CA ASN A 360 -20.28 -35.60 20.27
C ASN A 360 -20.70 -35.45 18.80
N ARG A 361 -21.07 -34.24 18.38
CA ARG A 361 -21.35 -33.95 16.96
C ARG A 361 -20.11 -34.19 16.09
N LEU A 362 -18.91 -33.77 16.53
CA LEU A 362 -17.65 -33.98 15.82
C LEU A 362 -17.32 -35.49 15.72
N VAL A 363 -17.53 -36.30 16.78
CA VAL A 363 -17.39 -37.78 16.74
C VAL A 363 -18.29 -38.35 15.66
N GLN A 364 -19.57 -37.95 15.61
CA GLN A 364 -20.51 -38.48 14.60
C GLN A 364 -20.11 -38.05 13.17
N ALA A 365 -19.62 -36.82 13.00
CA ALA A 365 -19.15 -36.32 11.70
C ALA A 365 -17.97 -37.14 11.18
N VAL A 366 -17.02 -37.48 12.05
CA VAL A 366 -15.86 -38.29 11.66
C VAL A 366 -16.26 -39.73 11.33
N ARG A 367 -17.22 -40.32 12.05
CA ARG A 367 -17.73 -41.70 11.70
C ARG A 367 -18.32 -41.78 10.28
N ALA A 368 -18.80 -40.68 9.74
CA ALA A 368 -19.31 -40.57 8.37
C ALA A 368 -18.21 -40.42 7.31
N VAL A 369 -16.95 -40.23 7.72
CA VAL A 369 -15.83 -40.05 6.80
C VAL A 369 -15.50 -41.32 6.08
N THR A 370 -15.39 -41.27 4.77
CA THR A 370 -14.93 -42.36 3.91
C THR A 370 -13.70 -41.94 3.13
N VAL A 371 -12.74 -42.83 3.01
CA VAL A 371 -11.54 -42.64 2.19
C VAL A 371 -11.56 -43.69 1.07
N ARG A 372 -11.60 -43.23 -0.18
CA ARG A 372 -11.80 -44.11 -1.35
C ARG A 372 -10.77 -45.26 -1.43
N GLN A 373 -9.54 -44.99 -1.01
CA GLN A 373 -8.42 -45.95 -1.05
C GLN A 373 -8.37 -46.87 0.15
N ALA A 374 -9.19 -46.64 1.19
CA ALA A 374 -9.22 -47.42 2.43
C ALA A 374 -10.62 -48.04 2.64
N VAL A 375 -11.04 -48.91 1.72
CA VAL A 375 -12.33 -49.57 1.79
C VAL A 375 -12.41 -50.43 3.06
N GLY A 376 -13.48 -50.23 3.85
CA GLY A 376 -13.69 -50.92 5.13
C GLY A 376 -13.02 -50.24 6.34
N TRP A 377 -12.35 -49.11 6.16
CA TRP A 377 -11.91 -48.33 7.30
C TRP A 377 -13.08 -47.56 7.92
N ASN A 378 -13.24 -47.74 9.22
CA ASN A 378 -14.18 -46.99 10.02
C ASN A 378 -13.42 -45.89 10.76
N ALA A 379 -13.53 -44.63 10.27
CA ALA A 379 -12.92 -43.50 10.90
C ALA A 379 -13.51 -43.24 12.29
N SER A 380 -12.69 -43.09 13.30
CA SER A 380 -13.13 -42.67 14.64
C SER A 380 -12.15 -41.71 15.27
N VAL A 381 -12.64 -40.90 16.19
CA VAL A 381 -11.84 -39.96 16.97
C VAL A 381 -12.18 -40.07 18.45
N SER A 382 -11.17 -39.90 19.28
CA SER A 382 -11.33 -39.67 20.71
C SER A 382 -11.23 -38.14 20.94
N ILE A 383 -12.11 -37.59 21.78
CA ILE A 383 -12.17 -36.16 22.08
C ILE A 383 -12.15 -35.95 23.58
N GLY A 384 -11.22 -35.15 24.07
CA GLY A 384 -11.21 -34.62 25.44
C GLY A 384 -11.68 -33.17 25.47
N ALA A 385 -12.61 -32.86 26.36
CA ALA A 385 -13.12 -31.50 26.55
C ALA A 385 -12.68 -30.92 27.89
N ALA A 386 -12.41 -29.63 27.92
CA ALA A 386 -12.25 -28.86 29.15
C ALA A 386 -12.87 -27.49 29.01
N THR A 387 -13.38 -26.95 30.12
CA THR A 387 -14.05 -25.65 30.16
C THR A 387 -13.51 -24.83 31.32
N TRP A 388 -13.14 -23.60 30.99
CA TRP A 388 -12.93 -22.54 31.97
C TRP A 388 -14.25 -21.82 32.22
N LEU A 389 -14.60 -21.64 33.49
CA LEU A 389 -15.76 -20.87 33.94
C LEU A 389 -15.28 -19.67 34.79
N PRO A 390 -15.99 -18.53 34.78
CA PRO A 390 -15.72 -17.44 35.70
C PRO A 390 -15.71 -17.93 37.15
N GLY A 391 -14.66 -17.57 37.90
CA GLY A 391 -14.48 -18.01 39.27
C GLY A 391 -13.83 -19.39 39.46
N SER A 392 -13.44 -20.09 38.38
CA SER A 392 -12.66 -21.31 38.48
C SER A 392 -11.22 -21.06 38.93
N GLU A 393 -10.56 -22.08 39.48
CA GLU A 393 -9.16 -22.00 39.92
C GLU A 393 -8.14 -21.89 38.80
N LEU A 394 -8.57 -22.09 37.53
CA LEU A 394 -7.69 -22.02 36.36
C LEU A 394 -7.23 -20.58 36.12
N THR A 395 -5.95 -20.35 36.22
CA THR A 395 -5.34 -19.02 36.05
C THR A 395 -4.63 -18.83 34.71
N LYS A 396 -4.37 -19.94 34.00
CA LYS A 396 -3.63 -19.94 32.74
C LYS A 396 -4.32 -20.78 31.67
N SER A 397 -4.25 -20.31 30.43
CA SER A 397 -4.77 -21.05 29.27
C SER A 397 -4.10 -22.42 29.08
N SER A 398 -2.83 -22.57 29.45
CA SER A 398 -2.12 -23.85 29.38
C SER A 398 -2.69 -24.91 30.29
N GLU A 399 -3.23 -24.52 31.45
CA GLU A 399 -3.91 -25.46 32.38
C GLU A 399 -5.21 -26.01 31.79
N LEU A 400 -5.96 -25.15 31.06
CA LEU A 400 -7.17 -25.57 30.35
C LEU A 400 -6.85 -26.57 29.25
N ILE A 401 -5.80 -26.35 28.47
CA ILE A 401 -5.32 -27.25 27.44
C ILE A 401 -4.92 -28.62 28.07
N SER A 402 -4.14 -28.59 29.17
CA SER A 402 -3.72 -29.82 29.87
C SER A 402 -4.89 -30.62 30.40
N ARG A 403 -5.99 -29.99 30.86
CA ARG A 403 -7.22 -30.68 31.27
C ARG A 403 -7.94 -31.32 30.08
N ALA A 404 -8.00 -30.63 28.92
CA ALA A 404 -8.57 -31.22 27.71
C ALA A 404 -7.77 -32.45 27.26
N ASP A 405 -6.43 -32.40 27.35
CA ASP A 405 -5.54 -33.48 27.02
C ASP A 405 -5.73 -34.70 27.98
N ALA A 406 -5.85 -34.42 29.29
CA ALA A 406 -6.17 -35.46 30.26
C ALA A 406 -7.54 -36.12 30.00
N ALA A 407 -8.54 -35.35 29.58
CA ALA A 407 -9.85 -35.85 29.18
C ALA A 407 -9.76 -36.67 27.89
N LEU A 408 -8.92 -36.29 26.92
CA LEU A 408 -8.65 -37.06 25.72
C LEU A 408 -8.01 -38.43 26.05
N TYR A 409 -7.07 -38.43 26.98
CA TYR A 409 -6.48 -39.69 27.45
C TYR A 409 -7.55 -40.61 28.09
N ALA A 410 -8.45 -40.03 28.90
CA ALA A 410 -9.58 -40.79 29.49
C ALA A 410 -10.54 -41.32 28.43
N ALA A 411 -10.84 -40.56 27.36
CA ALA A 411 -11.64 -41.04 26.22
C ALA A 411 -11.00 -42.27 25.55
N LYS A 412 -9.67 -42.19 25.30
CA LYS A 412 -8.91 -43.32 24.72
C LYS A 412 -8.92 -44.55 25.61
N ALA A 413 -8.72 -44.37 26.93
CA ALA A 413 -8.74 -45.46 27.93
C ALA A 413 -10.14 -46.09 28.08
N ALA A 414 -11.21 -45.32 27.94
CA ALA A 414 -12.60 -45.81 28.02
C ALA A 414 -13.06 -46.55 26.75
N GLY A 415 -12.18 -46.81 25.78
CA GLY A 415 -12.48 -47.62 24.59
C GLY A 415 -12.56 -46.84 23.29
N LYS A 416 -12.06 -45.58 23.26
CA LYS A 416 -11.99 -44.77 22.04
C LYS A 416 -13.35 -44.37 21.45
N ASP A 417 -13.38 -43.77 20.25
CA ASP A 417 -14.57 -43.41 19.48
C ASP A 417 -15.62 -42.68 20.30
N ARG A 418 -15.20 -41.69 21.08
CA ARG A 418 -16.06 -40.95 22.01
C ARG A 418 -15.51 -39.61 22.42
N ALA A 419 -16.40 -38.76 22.94
CA ALA A 419 -16.04 -37.60 23.72
C ALA A 419 -16.05 -37.92 25.22
N HIS A 420 -15.03 -37.42 25.95
CA HIS A 420 -15.03 -37.42 27.41
C HIS A 420 -15.46 -36.04 27.91
N PRO A 421 -16.40 -35.99 28.90
CA PRO A 421 -16.90 -34.70 29.43
C PRO A 421 -15.77 -33.87 30.05
N PRO A 422 -15.96 -32.53 30.17
CA PRO A 422 -15.01 -31.66 30.84
C PRO A 422 -14.75 -32.14 32.28
N LEU A 423 -13.50 -32.18 32.68
CA LEU A 423 -13.14 -32.40 34.06
C LEU A 423 -13.41 -31.06 34.82
N ASN A 424 -14.58 -30.97 35.47
CA ASN A 424 -14.91 -29.81 36.29
C ASN A 424 -14.04 -29.80 37.55
N THR A 425 -13.38 -28.67 37.79
CA THR A 425 -12.71 -28.40 39.05
C THR A 425 -13.50 -27.35 39.82
N SER A 426 -14.09 -27.75 40.89
CA SER A 426 -14.90 -27.01 41.88
C SER A 426 -16.41 -26.96 41.59
N GLY A 427 -17.08 -27.88 42.14
CA GLY A 427 -18.50 -28.03 42.25
C GLY A 427 -18.79 -29.52 42.54
N SER A 428 -19.30 -29.81 43.68
CA SER A 428 -19.65 -31.16 44.12
C SER A 428 -20.23 -32.05 43.00
N ASP A 429 -19.83 -33.29 42.96
CA ASP A 429 -20.19 -34.41 42.09
C ASP A 429 -21.70 -34.75 42.06
N SER A 430 -22.61 -33.77 42.21
CA SER A 430 -24.04 -33.99 42.42
C SER A 430 -24.96 -33.73 41.25
N ASP A 431 -24.47 -33.22 40.07
CA ASP A 431 -25.35 -32.87 38.96
C ASP A 431 -25.05 -33.56 37.62
N LEU A 432 -24.66 -34.85 37.67
CA LEU A 432 -24.75 -35.72 36.48
C LEU A 432 -26.13 -36.39 36.50
N PRO A 433 -26.97 -36.26 35.43
CA PRO A 433 -28.17 -37.06 35.35
C PRO A 433 -27.80 -38.54 35.33
N SER A 434 -28.15 -39.26 36.37
CA SER A 434 -27.98 -40.73 36.50
C SER A 434 -28.73 -41.44 35.36
N GLN A 435 -28.02 -41.89 34.36
CA GLN A 435 -28.54 -42.92 33.45
C GLN A 435 -28.50 -44.29 34.16
N ASN A 436 -29.43 -44.51 35.12
CA ASN A 436 -29.76 -45.87 35.60
C ASN A 436 -31.21 -45.89 36.04
N GLY A 437 -32.08 -46.30 35.18
CA GLY A 437 -33.48 -46.56 35.43
C GLY A 437 -34.04 -47.63 34.50
N VAL A 438 -33.39 -48.80 34.50
CA VAL A 438 -34.10 -50.03 34.09
C VAL A 438 -34.04 -50.97 35.27
N SER A 439 -35.09 -50.96 36.05
CA SER A 439 -35.39 -51.94 37.11
C SER A 439 -35.78 -53.27 36.46
N PRO A 440 -35.17 -54.42 36.82
CA PRO A 440 -35.71 -55.74 36.37
C PRO A 440 -36.96 -56.07 37.13
N ALA A 441 -38.05 -56.29 36.40
CA ALA A 441 -39.31 -56.79 36.91
C ALA A 441 -39.10 -58.13 37.67
N SER A 442 -39.54 -58.12 38.93
CA SER A 442 -39.66 -59.34 39.78
C SER A 442 -40.66 -60.31 39.20
N VAL A 443 -40.23 -61.48 38.84
CA VAL A 443 -41.07 -62.70 38.65
C VAL A 443 -41.20 -63.35 40.02
N GLY A 444 -42.38 -63.26 40.62
CA GLY A 444 -42.75 -64.04 41.83
C GLY A 444 -43.23 -65.42 41.43
N PRO A 445 -43.13 -66.40 42.32
CA PRO A 445 -43.46 -67.77 42.06
C PRO A 445 -44.95 -68.07 42.20
N GLY A 446 -45.45 -68.92 41.32
CA GLY A 446 -46.74 -69.54 41.32
C GLY A 446 -46.85 -70.60 40.23
#